data_a2e8e13204bc2081a250169e84507be7
#
_entry.id   a2e8e13204bc2081a250169e84507be7
#
_cell.length_a   1.000
_cell.length_b   1.000
_cell.length_c   1.000
_cell.angle_alpha   90.00
_cell.angle_beta   90.00
_cell.angle_gamma   90.00
#
_symmetry.space_group_name_H-M   'P 1'
#
loop_
_entity.id
_entity.type
_entity.pdbx_description
1 polymer ?
#
loop_
_entity_poly.entity_id
_entity_poly.type
_entity_poly.pdbx_seq_one_letter_code
_entity_poly.pdbx_strand_id
1 'polypeptide(L)'
;MAFYTLKCALCGREFPAESTLKTCPDCGIHGTMHVLYDYDEVKKQIDRTSLAADPRFSLWRYEALLPMRKNSRRPTLQVGWTPLYDMPQIASEYDVGQLLIKDDGRNPTASLKDRASAVAVTLAAERNRDVLACASTGNAASSLAGFAANMGLKS
;
A
#
# COMPACT_ATOMS: atom_id res chain seq x y z
N MET A 1 -14.24 -2.07 12.94
CA MET A 1 -13.83 -3.45 12.60
C MET A 1 -12.96 -3.36 11.36
N ALA A 2 -11.99 -4.27 11.20
CA ALA A 2 -11.23 -4.38 9.95
C ALA A 2 -12.12 -5.07 8.90
N PHE A 3 -12.12 -4.56 7.67
CA PHE A 3 -12.89 -5.14 6.56
C PHE A 3 -12.05 -6.12 5.74
N TYR A 4 -11.11 -6.80 6.39
CA TYR A 4 -10.25 -7.78 5.73
C TYR A 4 -9.89 -8.92 6.68
N THR A 5 -9.52 -10.05 6.09
CA THR A 5 -8.87 -11.18 6.75
C THR A 5 -7.52 -11.45 6.09
N LEU A 6 -6.69 -12.27 6.74
CA LEU A 6 -5.45 -12.76 6.15
C LEU A 6 -5.67 -14.20 5.70
N LYS A 7 -5.21 -14.56 4.49
CA LYS A 7 -5.32 -15.91 3.94
C LYS A 7 -3.97 -16.41 3.45
N CYS A 8 -3.61 -17.61 3.85
CA CYS A 8 -2.41 -18.26 3.33
C CYS A 8 -2.58 -18.60 1.85
N ALA A 9 -1.64 -18.14 1.01
CA ALA A 9 -1.64 -18.44 -0.41
C ALA A 9 -1.47 -19.93 -0.74
N LEU A 10 -0.82 -20.68 0.17
CA LEU A 10 -0.48 -22.08 -0.06
C LEU A 10 -1.58 -23.05 0.42
N CYS A 11 -1.99 -22.97 1.69
CA CYS A 11 -2.98 -23.90 2.26
C CYS A 11 -4.40 -23.35 2.34
N GLY A 12 -4.61 -22.08 2.03
CA GLY A 12 -5.92 -21.43 2.06
C GLY A 12 -6.45 -21.09 3.46
N ARG A 13 -5.73 -21.40 4.53
CA ARG A 13 -6.16 -21.10 5.92
C ARG A 13 -6.30 -19.60 6.12
N GLU A 14 -7.37 -19.21 6.78
CA GLU A 14 -7.67 -17.81 7.08
C GLU A 14 -7.39 -17.45 8.55
N PHE A 15 -7.01 -16.20 8.77
CA PHE A 15 -6.64 -15.64 10.06
C PHE A 15 -7.26 -14.25 10.23
N PRO A 16 -7.57 -13.84 11.47
CA PRO A 16 -8.07 -12.49 11.74
C PRO A 16 -7.10 -11.39 11.28
N ALA A 17 -7.64 -10.24 10.92
CA ALA A 17 -6.88 -9.06 10.48
C ALA A 17 -5.84 -8.58 11.50
N GLU A 18 -6.13 -8.77 12.79
CA GLU A 18 -5.26 -8.39 13.91
C GLU A 18 -4.04 -9.31 14.08
N SER A 19 -4.00 -10.43 13.35
CA SER A 19 -2.89 -11.37 13.42
C SER A 19 -1.57 -10.70 13.03
N THR A 20 -0.56 -10.88 13.86
CA THR A 20 0.79 -10.35 13.60
C THR A 20 1.65 -11.31 12.77
N LEU A 21 1.01 -12.27 12.13
CA LEU A 21 1.67 -13.30 11.35
C LEU A 21 2.38 -12.68 10.12
N LYS A 22 3.64 -13.04 9.94
CA LYS A 22 4.40 -12.73 8.74
C LYS A 22 4.20 -13.80 7.66
N THR A 23 4.08 -15.04 8.11
CA THR A 23 3.86 -16.23 7.28
C THR A 23 2.86 -17.15 7.96
N CYS A 24 2.30 -18.08 7.22
CA CYS A 24 1.39 -19.10 7.75
C CYS A 24 2.10 -20.01 8.76
N PRO A 25 1.54 -20.24 9.96
CA PRO A 25 2.14 -21.15 10.94
C PRO A 25 2.33 -22.58 10.44
N ASP A 26 1.41 -23.06 9.60
CA ASP A 26 1.43 -24.44 9.09
C ASP A 26 2.37 -24.60 7.88
N CYS A 27 2.56 -23.56 7.09
CA CYS A 27 3.34 -23.60 5.84
C CYS A 27 4.73 -22.95 5.97
N GLY A 28 5.04 -22.34 7.12
CA GLY A 28 6.31 -21.68 7.38
C GLY A 28 6.60 -20.54 6.39
N ILE A 29 7.86 -20.42 5.98
CA ILE A 29 8.34 -19.34 5.11
C ILE A 29 7.69 -19.30 3.72
N HIS A 30 7.15 -20.42 3.27
CA HIS A 30 6.48 -20.53 1.96
C HIS A 30 5.02 -20.06 1.99
N GLY A 31 4.43 -19.97 3.19
CA GLY A 31 3.05 -19.56 3.40
C GLY A 31 2.85 -18.06 3.41
N THR A 32 3.01 -17.41 2.25
CA THR A 32 2.73 -15.96 2.10
C THR A 32 1.27 -15.66 2.45
N MET A 33 1.05 -14.57 3.19
CA MET A 33 -0.28 -14.13 3.59
C MET A 33 -0.84 -13.11 2.60
N HIS A 34 -2.01 -13.39 2.07
CA HIS A 34 -2.81 -12.46 1.27
C HIS A 34 -3.78 -11.70 2.18
N VAL A 35 -4.01 -10.44 1.86
CA VAL A 35 -5.07 -9.64 2.47
C VAL A 35 -6.34 -9.83 1.63
N LEU A 36 -7.38 -10.38 2.22
CA LEU A 36 -8.69 -10.54 1.59
C LEU A 36 -9.65 -9.50 2.15
N TYR A 37 -10.17 -8.65 1.29
CA TYR A 37 -11.16 -7.65 1.65
C TYR A 37 -12.58 -8.18 1.49
N ASP A 38 -13.46 -7.77 2.40
CA ASP A 38 -14.89 -7.85 2.19
C ASP A 38 -15.32 -6.74 1.21
N TYR A 39 -15.39 -7.08 -0.07
CA TYR A 39 -15.69 -6.10 -1.12
C TYR A 39 -17.11 -5.56 -1.04
N ASP A 40 -18.05 -6.23 -0.41
CA ASP A 40 -19.41 -5.72 -0.24
C ASP A 40 -19.43 -4.64 0.84
N GLU A 41 -18.63 -4.78 1.89
CA GLU A 41 -18.41 -3.72 2.86
C GLU A 41 -17.60 -2.56 2.28
N VAL A 42 -16.59 -2.83 1.45
CA VAL A 42 -15.82 -1.78 0.76
C VAL A 42 -16.70 -0.96 -0.17
N LYS A 43 -17.57 -1.59 -0.96
CA LYS A 43 -18.51 -0.89 -1.88
C LYS A 43 -19.47 0.06 -1.16
N LYS A 44 -19.78 -0.18 0.11
CA LYS A 44 -20.59 0.74 0.92
C LYS A 44 -19.85 2.03 1.30
N GLN A 45 -18.51 2.02 1.22
CA GLN A 45 -17.68 3.14 1.67
C GLN A 45 -17.12 3.96 0.50
N ILE A 46 -16.81 3.31 -0.62
CA ILE A 46 -16.25 3.96 -1.80
C ILE A 46 -16.93 3.47 -3.08
N ASP A 47 -17.21 4.41 -3.96
CA ASP A 47 -17.62 4.21 -5.33
C ASP A 47 -16.95 5.25 -6.26
N ARG A 48 -17.28 5.23 -7.54
CA ARG A 48 -16.71 6.18 -8.52
C ARG A 48 -17.06 7.63 -8.17
N THR A 49 -18.27 7.88 -7.69
CA THR A 49 -18.77 9.23 -7.39
C THR A 49 -18.06 9.78 -6.15
N SER A 50 -18.00 9.00 -5.08
CA SER A 50 -17.31 9.38 -3.84
C SER A 50 -15.82 9.60 -4.05
N LEU A 51 -15.16 8.75 -4.85
CA LEU A 51 -13.75 8.93 -5.21
C LEU A 51 -13.53 10.18 -6.08
N ALA A 52 -14.43 10.51 -6.99
CA ALA A 52 -14.32 11.72 -7.79
C ALA A 52 -14.44 12.99 -6.94
N ALA A 53 -15.26 12.95 -5.91
CA ALA A 53 -15.47 14.07 -4.98
C ALA A 53 -14.43 14.14 -3.84
N ASP A 54 -13.60 13.11 -3.66
CA ASP A 54 -12.62 13.05 -2.57
C ASP A 54 -11.46 14.03 -2.81
N PRO A 55 -11.27 15.04 -1.94
CA PRO A 55 -10.21 16.04 -2.10
C PRO A 55 -8.82 15.52 -1.74
N ARG A 56 -8.69 14.29 -1.24
CA ARG A 56 -7.41 13.68 -0.87
C ARG A 56 -6.68 13.18 -2.10
N PHE A 57 -5.86 14.01 -2.71
CA PHE A 57 -5.03 13.66 -3.88
C PHE A 57 -3.79 12.86 -3.44
N SER A 58 -4.02 11.66 -2.91
CA SER A 58 -2.96 10.77 -2.38
C SER A 58 -3.44 9.31 -2.34
N LEU A 59 -2.54 8.39 -1.92
CA LEU A 59 -2.86 6.99 -1.64
C LEU A 59 -4.06 6.84 -0.66
N TRP A 60 -4.18 7.76 0.29
CA TRP A 60 -5.13 7.66 1.39
C TRP A 60 -6.60 7.80 0.98
N ARG A 61 -6.88 8.27 -0.23
CA ARG A 61 -8.24 8.26 -0.78
C ARG A 61 -8.82 6.84 -0.94
N TYR A 62 -7.94 5.83 -1.01
CA TYR A 62 -8.29 4.43 -1.14
C TYR A 62 -8.22 3.69 0.20
N GLU A 63 -8.35 4.39 1.33
CA GLU A 63 -8.17 3.80 2.67
C GLU A 63 -9.06 2.59 2.95
N ALA A 64 -10.24 2.49 2.34
CA ALA A 64 -11.13 1.32 2.46
C ALA A 64 -10.51 0.04 1.87
N LEU A 65 -9.49 0.17 1.00
CA LEU A 65 -8.74 -0.94 0.38
C LEU A 65 -7.32 -1.06 0.97
N LEU A 66 -7.03 -0.40 2.08
CA LEU A 66 -5.73 -0.51 2.74
C LEU A 66 -5.88 -1.30 4.06
N PRO A 67 -4.91 -2.19 4.39
CA PRO A 67 -5.00 -3.08 5.54
C PRO A 67 -4.66 -2.36 6.85
N MET A 68 -5.34 -1.27 7.14
CA MET A 68 -5.10 -0.42 8.30
C MET A 68 -6.40 0.05 8.92
N ARG A 69 -6.34 0.53 10.16
CA ARG A 69 -7.51 1.09 10.85
C ARG A 69 -7.86 2.47 10.29
N LYS A 70 -9.14 2.78 10.29
CA LYS A 70 -9.60 4.15 10.02
C LYS A 70 -9.00 5.10 11.08
N ASN A 71 -8.54 6.27 10.64
CA ASN A 71 -7.90 7.28 11.50
C ASN A 71 -6.55 6.89 12.11
N SER A 72 -5.85 5.91 11.57
CA SER A 72 -4.47 5.60 11.96
C SER A 72 -3.56 6.80 11.72
N ARG A 73 -2.55 6.96 12.59
CA ARG A 73 -1.47 7.92 12.39
C ARG A 73 -0.73 7.58 11.10
N ARG A 74 -0.65 8.54 10.18
CA ARG A 74 -0.09 8.40 8.84
C ARG A 74 1.11 9.31 8.64
N PRO A 75 2.05 8.96 7.75
CA PRO A 75 3.08 9.89 7.34
C PRO A 75 2.45 11.12 6.66
N THR A 76 3.09 12.27 6.84
CA THR A 76 2.69 13.54 6.22
C THR A 76 3.19 13.70 4.79
N LEU A 77 4.13 12.85 4.37
CA LEU A 77 4.62 12.81 2.99
C LEU A 77 3.49 12.44 2.04
N GLN A 78 3.31 13.25 1.00
CA GLN A 78 2.30 12.99 -0.02
C GLN A 78 2.73 11.83 -0.91
N VAL A 79 2.06 10.70 -0.80
CA VAL A 79 2.32 9.48 -1.57
C VAL A 79 1.17 9.16 -2.52
N GLY A 80 1.50 8.80 -3.73
CA GLY A 80 0.52 8.57 -4.79
C GLY A 80 0.06 9.88 -5.45
N TRP A 81 -1.01 9.80 -6.24
CA TRP A 81 -1.48 10.87 -7.13
C TRP A 81 -0.38 11.36 -8.08
N THR A 82 0.48 10.45 -8.48
CA THR A 82 1.59 10.70 -9.39
C THR A 82 1.09 11.01 -10.81
N PRO A 83 1.84 11.75 -11.63
CA PRO A 83 1.43 12.09 -12.98
C PRO A 83 1.10 10.86 -13.83
N LEU A 84 0.17 11.04 -14.75
CA LEU A 84 -0.19 10.07 -15.76
C LEU A 84 0.02 10.74 -17.14
N TYR A 85 0.98 10.24 -17.90
CA TYR A 85 1.34 10.78 -19.21
C TYR A 85 0.73 9.94 -20.32
N ASP A 86 0.10 10.58 -21.30
CA ASP A 86 -0.31 9.94 -22.54
C ASP A 86 0.86 9.95 -23.53
N MET A 87 1.16 8.80 -24.13
CA MET A 87 2.31 8.55 -24.98
C MET A 87 1.88 8.10 -26.39
N PRO A 88 1.20 8.98 -27.17
CA PRO A 88 0.58 8.59 -28.43
C PRO A 88 1.60 8.11 -29.49
N GLN A 89 2.81 8.66 -29.50
CA GLN A 89 3.86 8.23 -30.45
C GLN A 89 4.27 6.79 -30.21
N ILE A 90 4.53 6.43 -28.92
CA ILE A 90 4.91 5.06 -28.56
C ILE A 90 3.71 4.12 -28.78
N ALA A 91 2.50 4.56 -28.46
CA ALA A 91 1.28 3.79 -28.74
C ALA A 91 1.18 3.41 -30.22
N SER A 92 1.44 4.35 -31.12
CA SER A 92 1.45 4.13 -32.57
C SER A 92 2.53 3.14 -33.02
N GLU A 93 3.74 3.20 -32.43
CA GLU A 93 4.83 2.29 -32.77
C GLU A 93 4.51 0.82 -32.42
N TYR A 94 3.72 0.60 -31.37
CA TYR A 94 3.33 -0.73 -30.89
C TYR A 94 1.91 -1.14 -31.31
N ASP A 95 1.25 -0.37 -32.19
CA ASP A 95 -0.12 -0.63 -32.65
C ASP A 95 -1.13 -0.84 -31.51
N VAL A 96 -1.02 -0.03 -30.47
CA VAL A 96 -1.98 -0.02 -29.36
C VAL A 96 -2.80 1.26 -29.39
N GLY A 97 -4.09 1.19 -29.03
CA GLY A 97 -5.01 2.32 -29.12
C GLY A 97 -4.64 3.50 -28.20
N GLN A 98 -4.09 3.22 -27.03
CA GLN A 98 -3.60 4.22 -26.08
C GLN A 98 -2.52 3.62 -25.17
N LEU A 99 -1.46 4.38 -24.87
CA LEU A 99 -0.44 4.04 -23.89
C LEU A 99 -0.34 5.14 -22.84
N LEU A 100 -0.60 4.79 -21.59
CA LEU A 100 -0.51 5.69 -20.45
C LEU A 100 0.65 5.26 -19.53
N ILE A 101 1.53 6.20 -19.17
CA ILE A 101 2.62 5.98 -18.24
C ILE A 101 2.33 6.65 -16.90
N LYS A 102 2.22 5.84 -15.85
CA LYS A 102 2.13 6.29 -14.46
C LYS A 102 3.52 6.52 -13.90
N ASP A 103 3.90 7.78 -13.66
CA ASP A 103 5.25 8.14 -13.20
C ASP A 103 5.37 8.08 -11.68
N ASP A 104 5.59 6.90 -11.13
CA ASP A 104 5.80 6.71 -9.69
C ASP A 104 7.21 7.15 -9.20
N GLY A 105 8.09 7.59 -10.10
CA GLY A 105 9.31 8.31 -9.76
C GLY A 105 9.06 9.69 -9.14
N ARG A 106 7.82 10.19 -9.19
CA ARG A 106 7.41 11.48 -8.58
C ARG A 106 6.93 11.34 -7.14
N ASN A 107 6.96 10.14 -6.57
CA ASN A 107 6.74 9.97 -5.12
C ASN A 107 7.90 10.57 -4.30
N PRO A 108 7.71 10.84 -2.99
CA PRO A 108 8.66 11.56 -2.12
C PRO A 108 10.10 11.05 -2.13
N THR A 109 10.34 9.75 -2.25
CA THR A 109 11.69 9.17 -2.34
C THR A 109 12.03 8.68 -3.76
N ALA A 110 11.39 9.27 -4.77
CA ALA A 110 11.55 8.96 -6.18
C ALA A 110 11.32 7.48 -6.52
N SER A 111 10.39 6.83 -5.84
CA SER A 111 10.17 5.38 -6.02
C SER A 111 8.71 4.95 -5.80
N LEU A 112 8.27 3.95 -6.57
CA LEU A 112 7.00 3.26 -6.35
C LEU A 112 6.94 2.56 -4.97
N LYS A 113 8.09 2.33 -4.31
CA LYS A 113 8.17 1.71 -2.99
C LYS A 113 7.54 2.56 -1.90
N ASP A 114 7.38 3.85 -2.13
CA ASP A 114 6.75 4.79 -1.20
C ASP A 114 5.31 4.40 -0.86
N ARG A 115 4.58 3.79 -1.80
CA ARG A 115 3.23 3.30 -1.54
C ARG A 115 3.21 2.20 -0.48
N ALA A 116 4.10 1.22 -0.59
CA ALA A 116 4.21 0.14 0.39
C ALA A 116 4.80 0.63 1.72
N SER A 117 5.83 1.50 1.67
CA SER A 117 6.48 2.06 2.86
C SER A 117 5.51 2.89 3.70
N ALA A 118 4.68 3.72 3.06
CA ALA A 118 3.66 4.52 3.76
C ALA A 118 2.68 3.64 4.55
N VAL A 119 2.21 2.54 3.96
CA VAL A 119 1.34 1.57 4.65
C VAL A 119 2.11 0.84 5.75
N ALA A 120 3.35 0.42 5.50
CA ALA A 120 4.15 -0.32 6.47
C ALA A 120 4.43 0.49 7.73
N VAL A 121 4.82 1.78 7.61
CA VAL A 121 5.07 2.63 8.78
C VAL A 121 3.77 2.94 9.54
N THR A 122 2.65 3.07 8.84
CA THR A 122 1.33 3.24 9.48
C THR A 122 0.96 2.01 10.31
N LEU A 123 1.11 0.81 9.76
CA LEU A 123 0.86 -0.45 10.46
C LEU A 123 1.83 -0.68 11.63
N ALA A 124 3.09 -0.26 11.50
CA ALA A 124 4.05 -0.30 12.60
C ALA A 124 3.62 0.57 13.77
N ALA A 125 3.19 1.81 13.48
CA ALA A 125 2.67 2.73 14.49
C ALA A 125 1.39 2.18 15.17
N GLU A 126 0.47 1.60 14.40
CA GLU A 126 -0.72 0.93 14.98
C GLU A 126 -0.41 -0.21 15.93
N ARG A 127 0.71 -0.87 15.71
CA ARG A 127 1.17 -2.04 16.50
C ARG A 127 2.19 -1.64 17.56
N ASN A 128 2.39 -0.34 17.81
CA ASN A 128 3.37 0.21 18.77
C ASN A 128 4.78 -0.36 18.52
N ARG A 129 5.19 -0.41 17.25
CA ARG A 129 6.55 -0.80 16.84
C ARG A 129 7.39 0.44 16.61
N ASP A 130 8.53 0.52 17.28
CA ASP A 130 9.44 1.67 17.21
C ASP A 130 10.51 1.52 16.14
N VAL A 131 10.74 0.27 15.67
CA VAL A 131 11.80 -0.06 14.73
C VAL A 131 11.25 -0.86 13.56
N LEU A 132 11.61 -0.45 12.34
CA LEU A 132 11.36 -1.19 11.11
C LEU A 132 12.69 -1.63 10.50
N ALA A 133 12.77 -2.89 10.06
CA ALA A 133 13.93 -3.41 9.37
C ALA A 133 13.55 -3.87 7.95
N CYS A 134 14.44 -3.61 7.00
CA CYS A 134 14.29 -4.01 5.61
C CYS A 134 15.61 -4.54 5.07
N ALA A 135 15.59 -5.73 4.49
CA ALA A 135 16.74 -6.31 3.80
C ALA A 135 16.78 -5.81 2.35
N SER A 136 17.30 -4.60 2.15
CA SER A 136 17.43 -3.99 0.82
C SER A 136 18.57 -2.99 0.80
N THR A 137 19.28 -2.91 -0.34
CA THR A 137 20.32 -1.88 -0.60
C THR A 137 19.86 -0.80 -1.57
N GLY A 138 18.58 -0.79 -1.93
CA GLY A 138 18.03 0.11 -2.95
C GLY A 138 16.74 0.80 -2.48
N ASN A 139 15.85 1.05 -3.42
CA ASN A 139 14.65 1.88 -3.22
C ASN A 139 13.74 1.44 -2.07
N ALA A 140 13.68 0.15 -1.73
CA ALA A 140 12.87 -0.29 -0.60
C ALA A 140 13.45 0.18 0.74
N ALA A 141 14.79 0.16 0.89
CA ALA A 141 15.44 0.66 2.09
C ALA A 141 15.35 2.19 2.21
N SER A 142 15.70 2.93 1.14
CA SER A 142 15.62 4.40 1.14
C SER A 142 14.21 4.92 1.37
N SER A 143 13.22 4.30 0.74
CA SER A 143 11.81 4.63 0.95
C SER A 143 11.38 4.36 2.40
N LEU A 144 11.66 3.14 2.92
CA LEU A 144 11.28 2.82 4.30
C LEU A 144 11.93 3.77 5.32
N ALA A 145 13.23 4.08 5.14
CA ALA A 145 13.95 5.01 6.01
C ALA A 145 13.33 6.42 6.00
N GLY A 146 13.00 6.96 4.81
CA GLY A 146 12.36 8.25 4.67
C GLY A 146 11.00 8.32 5.36
N PHE A 147 10.16 7.31 5.16
CA PHE A 147 8.83 7.25 5.79
C PHE A 147 8.91 6.97 7.30
N ALA A 148 9.84 6.12 7.74
CA ALA A 148 10.08 5.89 9.17
C ALA A 148 10.51 7.18 9.87
N ALA A 149 11.48 7.91 9.32
CA ALA A 149 11.93 9.20 9.85
C ALA A 149 10.78 10.22 9.93
N ASN A 150 9.94 10.31 8.89
CA ASN A 150 8.77 11.20 8.90
C ASN A 150 7.76 10.84 10.02
N MET A 151 7.67 9.58 10.41
CA MET A 151 6.82 9.10 11.50
C MET A 151 7.52 9.10 12.86
N GLY A 152 8.81 9.48 12.95
CA GLY A 152 9.60 9.41 14.19
C GLY A 152 9.91 7.97 14.62
N LEU A 153 9.94 7.03 13.67
CA LEU A 153 10.30 5.63 13.88
C LEU A 153 11.77 5.40 13.50
N LYS A 154 12.39 4.38 14.06
CA LYS A 154 13.75 3.94 13.72
C LYS A 154 13.72 2.96 12.54
N SER A 155 14.74 3.00 11.68
CA SER A 155 14.90 2.07 10.56
C SER A 155 16.37 1.67 10.39
#